data_9d3d24ca2b200bae8a499080d34177bd
#
_entry.id   9d3d24ca2b200bae8a499080d34177bd
#
_cell.length_a   1.000
_cell.length_b   1.000
_cell.length_c   1.000
_cell.angle_alpha   90.00
_cell.angle_beta   90.00
_cell.angle_gamma   90.00
#
_symmetry.space_group_name_H-M   'P 1'
#
loop_
_entity.id
_entity.type
_entity.pdbx_description
1 polymer ?
#
loop_
_entity_poly.entity_id
_entity_poly.type
_entity_poly.pdbx_seq_one_letter_code
_entity_poly.pdbx_strand_id
1 'polypeptide(L)'
;MAGTTLIAQSKGKKDQSKVDFYLGQMILILICTSIVIMVLGVSFSKPLLHLLQVPQSAFDYTYEYVTIIFLGIPLMFMTIVLQSAMQGIGNSLTPLFIQLCTVLLNVVLDPLLIFGIGPFPAMEVRGAALATVVSQGVASIIAFFILVKGDCGLKLRLCNLRPDKEAVTRIIKIGLPSSLGQSLSAFGFTVLQGIVNSYGTAVVAAFGVGNRITNIFSMPAQGFAQATSSLVGQSLGAKCKERAVLVVKQAAFSIFVFITIGMSLTFFYGHSFVKFFINDPEVIHHGIYLFRINSISVIAFAVFTVITGAFQGGGDTKPIMFLNILRLWGLRVPLAYLLSHTMGWGPIGIWSAMFTSNLIVAILGFFHLKRGRWLVKIDPDKI
;
A
#
# COMPACT_ATOMS: atom_id res chain seq x y z
N MET A 1 -8.93 3.04 1.41
CA MET A 1 -9.59 2.11 0.45
C MET A 1 -11.13 2.19 0.54
N ALA A 2 -11.80 1.71 1.59
CA ALA A 2 -13.27 1.75 1.67
C ALA A 2 -13.84 3.16 1.49
N GLY A 3 -13.25 4.15 2.15
CA GLY A 3 -13.67 5.54 2.03
C GLY A 3 -13.46 6.12 0.64
N THR A 4 -12.34 5.84 -0.01
CA THR A 4 -12.10 6.24 -1.41
C THR A 4 -13.24 5.76 -2.30
N THR A 5 -13.65 4.49 -2.15
CA THR A 5 -14.74 3.87 -2.92
C THR A 5 -16.08 4.57 -2.68
N LEU A 6 -16.48 4.76 -1.42
CA LEU A 6 -17.78 5.35 -1.06
C LEU A 6 -17.86 6.83 -1.46
N ILE A 7 -16.77 7.58 -1.27
CA ILE A 7 -16.67 8.98 -1.71
C ILE A 7 -16.71 9.06 -3.23
N ALA A 8 -15.97 8.20 -3.96
CA ALA A 8 -15.97 8.18 -5.41
C ALA A 8 -17.36 7.89 -5.99
N GLN A 9 -18.07 6.91 -5.44
CA GLN A 9 -19.43 6.59 -5.87
C GLN A 9 -20.41 7.72 -5.56
N SER A 10 -20.31 8.35 -4.38
CA SER A 10 -21.15 9.51 -4.02
C SER A 10 -20.86 10.70 -4.91
N LYS A 11 -19.58 10.94 -5.25
CA LYS A 11 -19.18 11.97 -6.21
C LYS A 11 -19.74 11.71 -7.61
N GLY A 12 -19.71 10.46 -8.07
CA GLY A 12 -20.30 10.04 -9.32
C GLY A 12 -21.82 10.27 -9.39
N LYS A 13 -22.53 10.09 -8.26
CA LYS A 13 -23.95 10.42 -8.14
C LYS A 13 -24.22 11.93 -8.07
N LYS A 14 -23.19 12.77 -8.01
CA LYS A 14 -23.25 14.23 -7.78
C LYS A 14 -23.91 14.59 -6.41
N ASP A 15 -23.88 13.69 -5.45
CA ASP A 15 -24.40 13.89 -4.11
C ASP A 15 -23.32 14.37 -3.16
N GLN A 16 -23.11 15.70 -3.12
CA GLN A 16 -22.10 16.32 -2.27
C GLN A 16 -22.39 16.10 -0.78
N SER A 17 -23.63 15.97 -0.38
CA SER A 17 -24.01 15.73 1.02
C SER A 17 -23.51 14.37 1.49
N LYS A 18 -23.64 13.32 0.66
CA LYS A 18 -23.10 11.98 0.95
C LYS A 18 -21.58 11.95 0.90
N VAL A 19 -20.93 12.73 0.03
CA VAL A 19 -19.46 12.88 0.02
C VAL A 19 -18.96 13.41 1.36
N ASP A 20 -19.54 14.52 1.84
CA ASP A 20 -19.17 15.14 3.11
C ASP A 20 -19.52 14.24 4.31
N PHE A 21 -20.65 13.51 4.22
CA PHE A 21 -21.08 12.55 5.25
C PHE A 21 -20.08 11.39 5.39
N TYR A 22 -19.71 10.70 4.28
CA TYR A 22 -18.73 9.62 4.34
C TYR A 22 -17.34 10.11 4.75
N LEU A 23 -16.96 11.33 4.41
CA LEU A 23 -15.72 11.95 4.92
C LEU A 23 -15.76 12.03 6.46
N GLY A 24 -16.84 12.53 7.05
CA GLY A 24 -16.99 12.61 8.51
C GLY A 24 -16.92 11.22 9.18
N GLN A 25 -17.63 10.23 8.62
CA GLN A 25 -17.60 8.85 9.15
C GLN A 25 -16.20 8.21 9.05
N MET A 26 -15.45 8.48 7.98
CA MET A 26 -14.06 8.01 7.84
C MET A 26 -13.15 8.62 8.90
N ILE A 27 -13.25 9.93 9.11
CA ILE A 27 -12.46 10.64 10.13
C ILE A 27 -12.74 10.02 11.51
N LEU A 28 -14.03 9.84 11.86
CA LEU A 28 -14.42 9.25 13.12
C LEU A 28 -13.81 7.86 13.34
N ILE A 29 -14.00 6.96 12.37
CA ILE A 29 -13.49 5.59 12.46
C ILE A 29 -11.96 5.58 12.58
N LEU A 30 -11.27 6.37 11.76
CA LEU A 30 -9.81 6.36 11.75
C LEU A 30 -9.22 7.03 13.00
N ILE A 31 -9.84 8.07 13.53
CA ILE A 31 -9.42 8.64 14.82
C ILE A 31 -9.61 7.61 15.94
N CYS A 32 -10.78 6.99 16.06
CA CYS A 32 -11.02 5.96 17.08
C CYS A 32 -10.03 4.81 16.95
N THR A 33 -9.80 4.30 15.73
CA THR A 33 -8.87 3.22 15.48
C THR A 33 -7.43 3.64 15.78
N SER A 34 -7.02 4.87 15.44
CA SER A 34 -5.68 5.39 15.70
C SER A 34 -5.40 5.51 17.20
N ILE A 35 -6.37 5.97 17.97
CA ILE A 35 -6.25 6.05 19.44
C ILE A 35 -6.10 4.65 20.04
N VAL A 36 -6.89 3.67 19.60
CA VAL A 36 -6.78 2.28 20.05
C VAL A 36 -5.40 1.72 19.72
N ILE A 37 -4.91 1.92 18.48
CA ILE A 37 -3.58 1.46 18.07
C ILE A 37 -2.48 2.17 18.87
N MET A 38 -2.61 3.47 19.10
CA MET A 38 -1.67 4.24 19.91
C MET A 38 -1.58 3.67 21.33
N VAL A 39 -2.72 3.51 22.01
CA VAL A 39 -2.76 2.99 23.39
C VAL A 39 -2.20 1.58 23.47
N LEU A 40 -2.65 0.68 22.60
CA LEU A 40 -2.14 -0.70 22.55
C LEU A 40 -0.66 -0.72 22.19
N GLY A 41 -0.24 0.05 21.19
CA GLY A 41 1.15 0.10 20.73
C GLY A 41 2.10 0.59 21.82
N VAL A 42 1.76 1.66 22.54
CA VAL A 42 2.57 2.17 23.67
C VAL A 42 2.58 1.16 24.83
N SER A 43 1.40 0.60 25.17
CA SER A 43 1.30 -0.34 26.32
C SER A 43 2.04 -1.65 26.08
N PHE A 44 2.02 -2.15 24.84
CA PHE A 44 2.64 -3.43 24.48
C PHE A 44 3.99 -3.30 23.76
N SER A 45 4.59 -2.12 23.66
CA SER A 45 5.86 -1.92 22.97
C SER A 45 6.99 -2.74 23.58
N LYS A 46 7.16 -2.78 24.92
CA LYS A 46 8.19 -3.61 25.57
C LYS A 46 8.00 -5.10 25.32
N PRO A 47 6.83 -5.71 25.62
CA PRO A 47 6.58 -7.12 25.29
C PRO A 47 6.81 -7.45 23.81
N LEU A 48 6.42 -6.55 22.90
CA LEU A 48 6.61 -6.71 21.46
C LEU A 48 8.10 -6.77 21.09
N LEU A 49 8.92 -5.87 21.63
CA LEU A 49 10.36 -5.85 21.39
C LEU A 49 11.07 -7.09 21.93
N HIS A 50 10.65 -7.59 23.09
CA HIS A 50 11.14 -8.87 23.62
C HIS A 50 10.75 -10.05 22.73
N LEU A 51 9.52 -10.08 22.23
CA LEU A 51 9.05 -11.11 21.29
C LEU A 51 9.85 -11.08 19.97
N LEU A 52 10.23 -9.89 19.50
CA LEU A 52 11.04 -9.69 18.31
C LEU A 52 12.54 -9.94 18.55
N GLN A 53 12.94 -10.33 19.77
CA GLN A 53 14.31 -10.63 20.14
C GLN A 53 15.29 -9.49 19.82
N VAL A 54 14.87 -8.24 20.06
CA VAL A 54 15.73 -7.07 19.86
C VAL A 54 16.94 -7.16 20.79
N PRO A 55 18.19 -7.01 20.27
CA PRO A 55 19.40 -7.04 21.10
C PRO A 55 19.36 -6.00 22.22
N GLN A 56 19.87 -6.36 23.42
CA GLN A 56 19.86 -5.46 24.57
C GLN A 56 20.56 -4.11 24.30
N SER A 57 21.63 -4.12 23.49
CA SER A 57 22.34 -2.90 23.11
C SER A 57 21.51 -1.91 22.29
N ALA A 58 20.47 -2.38 21.59
CA ALA A 58 19.59 -1.55 20.77
C ALA A 58 18.19 -1.37 21.37
N PHE A 59 17.92 -2.03 22.52
CA PHE A 59 16.57 -2.14 23.08
C PHE A 59 16.00 -0.76 23.46
N ASP A 60 16.76 0.04 24.20
CA ASP A 60 16.29 1.34 24.69
C ASP A 60 16.05 2.32 23.52
N TYR A 61 16.96 2.38 22.56
CA TYR A 61 16.80 3.20 21.36
C TYR A 61 15.57 2.78 20.55
N THR A 62 15.37 1.47 20.38
CA THR A 62 14.23 0.94 19.64
C THR A 62 12.91 1.20 20.38
N TYR A 63 12.90 1.04 21.69
CA TYR A 63 11.73 1.31 22.53
C TYR A 63 11.30 2.77 22.46
N GLU A 64 12.24 3.69 22.55
CA GLU A 64 11.98 5.12 22.44
C GLU A 64 11.44 5.50 21.06
N TYR A 65 12.09 5.00 20.01
CA TYR A 65 11.65 5.21 18.63
C TYR A 65 10.21 4.74 18.42
N VAL A 66 9.93 3.48 18.76
CA VAL A 66 8.64 2.86 18.56
C VAL A 66 7.55 3.55 19.38
N THR A 67 7.85 3.96 20.62
CA THR A 67 6.91 4.70 21.47
C THR A 67 6.54 6.05 20.88
N ILE A 68 7.52 6.82 20.38
CA ILE A 68 7.27 8.11 19.72
C ILE A 68 6.44 7.92 18.45
N ILE A 69 6.73 6.90 17.64
CA ILE A 69 5.95 6.61 16.43
C ILE A 69 4.50 6.24 16.78
N PHE A 70 4.27 5.40 17.81
CA PHE A 70 2.92 5.07 18.24
C PHE A 70 2.13 6.29 18.72
N LEU A 71 2.76 7.21 19.44
CA LEU A 71 2.15 8.48 19.83
C LEU A 71 1.80 9.36 18.62
N GLY A 72 2.56 9.27 17.54
CA GLY A 72 2.32 10.00 16.30
C GLY A 72 1.25 9.41 15.38
N ILE A 73 0.77 8.17 15.62
CA ILE A 73 -0.21 7.50 14.74
C ILE A 73 -1.48 8.32 14.47
N PRO A 74 -2.12 8.98 15.45
CA PRO A 74 -3.31 9.79 15.18
C PRO A 74 -3.07 10.89 14.15
N LEU A 75 -1.90 11.52 14.16
CA LEU A 75 -1.52 12.54 13.18
C LEU A 75 -1.34 11.92 11.80
N MET A 76 -0.66 10.78 11.70
CA MET A 76 -0.46 10.08 10.44
C MET A 76 -1.79 9.65 9.81
N PHE A 77 -2.76 9.21 10.62
CA PHE A 77 -4.06 8.77 10.12
C PHE A 77 -4.87 9.91 9.51
N MET A 78 -4.73 11.13 9.98
CA MET A 78 -5.40 12.29 9.40
C MET A 78 -4.93 12.57 7.96
N THR A 79 -3.64 12.43 7.68
CA THR A 79 -3.11 12.57 6.32
C THR A 79 -3.61 11.46 5.40
N ILE A 80 -3.74 10.22 5.91
CA ILE A 80 -4.31 9.08 5.17
C ILE A 80 -5.79 9.33 4.82
N VAL A 81 -6.57 9.91 5.75
CA VAL A 81 -7.96 10.29 5.48
C VAL A 81 -8.04 11.28 4.33
N LEU A 82 -7.28 12.37 4.42
CA LEU A 82 -7.26 13.39 3.36
C LEU A 82 -6.89 12.77 2.01
N GLN A 83 -5.80 11.99 1.97
CA GLN A 83 -5.35 11.34 0.76
C GLN A 83 -6.43 10.43 0.16
N SER A 84 -7.06 9.59 0.98
CA SER A 84 -8.12 8.68 0.55
C SER A 84 -9.36 9.42 0.05
N ALA A 85 -9.75 10.50 0.71
CA ALA A 85 -10.91 11.29 0.34
C ALA A 85 -10.67 12.10 -0.94
N MET A 86 -9.51 12.74 -1.06
CA MET A 86 -9.11 13.50 -2.26
C MET A 86 -9.00 12.58 -3.48
N GLN A 87 -8.41 11.41 -3.34
CA GLN A 87 -8.38 10.40 -4.41
C GLN A 87 -9.79 9.97 -4.81
N GLY A 88 -10.71 9.82 -3.84
CA GLY A 88 -12.11 9.49 -4.13
C GLY A 88 -12.81 10.52 -5.02
N ILE A 89 -12.55 11.80 -4.84
CA ILE A 89 -13.09 12.86 -5.71
C ILE A 89 -12.30 13.08 -6.99
N GLY A 90 -11.19 12.35 -7.19
CA GLY A 90 -10.33 12.45 -8.37
C GLY A 90 -9.22 13.50 -8.27
N ASN A 91 -9.02 14.11 -7.11
CA ASN A 91 -7.93 15.06 -6.86
C ASN A 91 -6.73 14.32 -6.28
N SER A 92 -5.71 14.07 -7.08
CA SER A 92 -4.43 13.47 -6.65
C SER A 92 -3.32 14.50 -6.44
N LEU A 93 -3.49 15.73 -6.93
CA LEU A 93 -2.46 16.77 -6.84
C LEU A 93 -2.33 17.33 -5.42
N THR A 94 -3.45 17.61 -4.76
CA THR A 94 -3.43 18.15 -3.38
C THR A 94 -2.69 17.22 -2.41
N PRO A 95 -3.00 15.89 -2.34
CA PRO A 95 -2.23 14.97 -1.52
C PRO A 95 -0.75 14.88 -1.93
N LEU A 96 -0.45 14.96 -3.23
CA LEU A 96 0.93 14.93 -3.73
C LEU A 96 1.76 16.10 -3.17
N PHE A 97 1.23 17.32 -3.26
CA PHE A 97 1.93 18.49 -2.72
C PHE A 97 2.11 18.44 -1.20
N ILE A 98 1.10 18.00 -0.45
CA ILE A 98 1.22 17.82 0.99
C ILE A 98 2.28 16.79 1.31
N GLN A 99 2.28 15.64 0.63
CA GLN A 99 3.28 14.59 0.83
C GLN A 99 4.69 15.07 0.48
N LEU A 100 4.84 15.85 -0.60
CA LEU A 100 6.13 16.42 -0.98
C LEU A 100 6.64 17.37 0.10
N CYS A 101 5.80 18.29 0.58
CA CYS A 101 6.16 19.18 1.69
C CYS A 101 6.52 18.40 2.97
N THR A 102 5.78 17.34 3.27
CA THR A 102 6.06 16.47 4.43
C THR A 102 7.43 15.82 4.33
N VAL A 103 7.76 15.25 3.15
CA VAL A 103 9.06 14.60 2.90
C VAL A 103 10.18 15.62 2.97
N LEU A 104 10.04 16.79 2.33
CA LEU A 104 11.05 17.85 2.38
C LEU A 104 11.29 18.35 3.82
N LEU A 105 10.22 18.54 4.59
CA LEU A 105 10.32 18.92 5.98
C LEU A 105 11.03 17.84 6.81
N ASN A 106 10.71 16.57 6.58
CA ASN A 106 11.37 15.45 7.26
C ASN A 106 12.87 15.39 6.93
N VAL A 107 13.24 15.50 5.64
CA VAL A 107 14.65 15.54 5.21
C VAL A 107 15.45 16.66 5.88
N VAL A 108 14.80 17.79 6.18
CA VAL A 108 15.45 18.91 6.91
C VAL A 108 15.49 18.63 8.41
N LEU A 109 14.40 18.12 9.00
CA LEU A 109 14.32 17.89 10.43
C LEU A 109 15.16 16.69 10.90
N ASP A 110 15.33 15.66 10.08
CA ASP A 110 16.14 14.48 10.43
C ASP A 110 17.56 14.87 10.84
N PRO A 111 18.39 15.54 10.02
CA PRO A 111 19.74 15.91 10.44
C PRO A 111 19.75 16.92 11.60
N LEU A 112 18.78 17.82 11.67
CA LEU A 112 18.72 18.81 12.75
C LEU A 112 18.51 18.14 14.13
N LEU A 113 17.61 17.16 14.21
CA LEU A 113 17.25 16.49 15.45
C LEU A 113 18.16 15.29 15.77
N ILE A 114 18.64 14.56 14.76
CA ILE A 114 19.55 13.43 14.96
C ILE A 114 20.90 13.92 15.46
N PHE A 115 21.52 14.87 14.76
CA PHE A 115 22.87 15.34 15.06
C PHE A 115 22.93 16.54 16.00
N GLY A 116 21.78 17.17 16.31
CA GLY A 116 21.75 18.33 17.18
C GLY A 116 22.36 19.58 16.55
N ILE A 117 21.94 19.91 15.32
CA ILE A 117 22.47 21.09 14.62
C ILE A 117 21.71 22.35 15.06
N GLY A 118 22.45 23.41 15.40
CA GLY A 118 21.90 24.69 15.81
C GLY A 118 21.39 24.68 17.27
N PRO A 119 20.15 25.11 17.54
CA PRO A 119 19.60 25.18 18.90
C PRO A 119 19.07 23.83 19.44
N PHE A 120 19.11 22.79 18.64
CA PHE A 120 18.56 21.49 19.00
C PHE A 120 19.62 20.59 19.65
N PRO A 121 19.28 19.87 20.73
CA PRO A 121 20.17 18.84 21.29
C PRO A 121 20.24 17.64 20.34
N ALA A 122 21.37 16.95 20.30
CA ALA A 122 21.50 15.68 19.59
C ALA A 122 20.60 14.62 20.24
N MET A 123 19.62 14.14 19.47
CA MET A 123 18.62 13.18 19.95
C MET A 123 18.78 11.78 19.31
N GLU A 124 19.74 11.61 18.43
CA GLU A 124 20.02 10.34 17.76
C GLU A 124 18.73 9.69 17.18
N VAL A 125 18.44 8.44 17.59
CA VAL A 125 17.27 7.67 17.12
C VAL A 125 15.95 8.33 17.53
N ARG A 126 15.88 8.96 18.70
CA ARG A 126 14.71 9.78 19.11
C ARG A 126 14.45 10.93 18.15
N GLY A 127 15.52 11.58 17.69
CA GLY A 127 15.44 12.69 16.72
C GLY A 127 14.77 12.27 15.42
N ALA A 128 15.12 11.11 14.87
CA ALA A 128 14.49 10.58 13.67
C ALA A 128 12.98 10.29 13.86
N ALA A 129 12.60 9.70 15.00
CA ALA A 129 11.18 9.48 15.31
C ALA A 129 10.41 10.79 15.43
N LEU A 130 10.97 11.79 16.15
CA LEU A 130 10.36 13.11 16.32
C LEU A 130 10.25 13.86 14.99
N ALA A 131 11.29 13.84 14.15
CA ALA A 131 11.26 14.47 12.82
C ALA A 131 10.11 13.91 11.98
N THR A 132 9.93 12.58 11.99
CA THR A 132 8.82 11.92 11.30
C THR A 132 7.47 12.35 11.84
N VAL A 133 7.28 12.31 13.18
CA VAL A 133 5.99 12.68 13.80
C VAL A 133 5.67 14.16 13.62
N VAL A 134 6.65 15.05 13.75
CA VAL A 134 6.48 16.48 13.55
C VAL A 134 6.11 16.79 12.09
N SER A 135 6.81 16.19 11.13
CA SER A 135 6.51 16.38 9.70
C SER A 135 5.10 15.90 9.35
N GLN A 136 4.68 14.74 9.87
CA GLN A 136 3.32 14.24 9.71
C GLN A 136 2.29 15.09 10.48
N GLY A 137 2.67 15.65 11.63
CA GLY A 137 1.85 16.57 12.38
C GLY A 137 1.53 17.85 11.60
N VAL A 138 2.55 18.47 11.00
CA VAL A 138 2.37 19.64 10.12
C VAL A 138 1.47 19.28 8.93
N ALA A 139 1.71 18.15 8.27
CA ALA A 139 0.86 17.67 7.19
C ALA A 139 -0.59 17.45 7.63
N SER A 140 -0.79 16.89 8.84
CA SER A 140 -2.10 16.67 9.45
C SER A 140 -2.86 17.98 9.71
N ILE A 141 -2.17 18.98 10.22
CA ILE A 141 -2.73 20.33 10.45
C ILE A 141 -3.15 20.94 9.10
N ILE A 142 -2.30 20.92 8.09
CA ILE A 142 -2.62 21.40 6.74
C ILE A 142 -3.82 20.65 6.18
N ALA A 143 -3.84 19.30 6.30
CA ALA A 143 -4.93 18.46 5.87
C ALA A 143 -6.26 18.84 6.55
N PHE A 144 -6.23 19.06 7.86
CA PHE A 144 -7.40 19.48 8.62
C PHE A 144 -7.95 20.83 8.15
N PHE A 145 -7.08 21.82 7.97
CA PHE A 145 -7.49 23.15 7.47
C PHE A 145 -8.11 23.08 6.08
N ILE A 146 -7.54 22.29 5.16
CA ILE A 146 -8.11 22.09 3.82
C ILE A 146 -9.51 21.49 3.89
N LEU A 147 -9.73 20.49 4.75
CA LEU A 147 -11.03 19.85 4.90
C LEU A 147 -12.07 20.75 5.58
N VAL A 148 -11.66 21.60 6.53
CA VAL A 148 -12.57 22.55 7.20
C VAL A 148 -12.97 23.68 6.23
N LYS A 149 -12.01 24.20 5.47
CA LYS A 149 -12.24 25.28 4.51
C LYS A 149 -13.14 24.85 3.34
N GLY A 150 -12.97 23.63 2.87
CA GLY A 150 -13.86 23.03 1.86
C GLY A 150 -13.56 23.43 0.42
N ASP A 151 -12.46 24.14 0.14
CA ASP A 151 -12.14 24.70 -1.19
C ASP A 151 -11.85 23.62 -2.26
N CYS A 152 -11.49 22.42 -1.82
CA CYS A 152 -11.14 21.31 -2.73
C CYS A 152 -12.29 20.35 -3.05
N GLY A 153 -13.54 20.74 -2.78
CA GLY A 153 -14.72 19.90 -3.05
C GLY A 153 -14.99 18.81 -2.01
N LEU A 154 -14.36 18.92 -0.84
CA LEU A 154 -14.61 18.12 0.38
C LEU A 154 -14.76 19.08 1.53
N LYS A 155 -15.85 19.01 2.26
CA LYS A 155 -16.08 19.86 3.42
C LYS A 155 -16.36 19.03 4.66
N LEU A 156 -15.53 19.19 5.68
CA LEU A 156 -15.76 18.59 6.98
C LEU A 156 -16.84 19.39 7.72
N ARG A 157 -17.96 18.71 8.00
CA ARG A 157 -19.04 19.27 8.82
C ARG A 157 -19.09 18.52 10.15
N LEU A 158 -19.08 19.23 11.26
CA LEU A 158 -19.11 18.63 12.60
C LEU A 158 -20.34 17.75 12.84
N CYS A 159 -21.48 18.06 12.20
CA CYS A 159 -22.68 17.23 12.28
C CYS A 159 -22.47 15.81 11.70
N ASN A 160 -21.54 15.65 10.74
CA ASN A 160 -21.23 14.37 10.10
C ASN A 160 -20.26 13.49 10.94
N LEU A 161 -19.77 13.98 12.06
CA LEU A 161 -18.94 13.22 13.01
C LEU A 161 -19.78 12.39 13.98
N ARG A 162 -21.11 12.46 13.92
CA ARG A 162 -21.98 11.55 14.70
C ARG A 162 -21.93 10.16 14.08
N PRO A 163 -21.65 9.09 14.89
CA PRO A 163 -21.53 7.75 14.35
C PRO A 163 -22.87 7.27 13.77
N ASP A 164 -22.86 6.92 12.51
CA ASP A 164 -23.97 6.27 11.84
C ASP A 164 -23.68 4.79 11.67
N LYS A 165 -24.51 3.93 12.28
CA LYS A 165 -24.32 2.48 12.31
C LYS A 165 -24.27 1.87 10.91
N GLU A 166 -25.06 2.39 9.99
CA GLU A 166 -25.15 1.86 8.64
C GLU A 166 -23.91 2.21 7.83
N ALA A 167 -23.47 3.48 7.89
CA ALA A 167 -22.24 3.94 7.23
C ALA A 167 -21.01 3.23 7.79
N VAL A 168 -20.88 3.11 9.11
CA VAL A 168 -19.78 2.39 9.77
C VAL A 168 -19.75 0.94 9.33
N THR A 169 -20.90 0.25 9.32
CA THR A 169 -20.98 -1.14 8.86
C THR A 169 -20.57 -1.29 7.39
N ARG A 170 -20.94 -0.35 6.52
CA ARG A 170 -20.51 -0.34 5.11
C ARG A 170 -19.01 -0.15 4.96
N ILE A 171 -18.44 0.80 5.69
CA ILE A 171 -17.00 1.05 5.67
C ILE A 171 -16.23 -0.19 6.13
N ILE A 172 -16.68 -0.84 7.21
CA ILE A 172 -16.08 -2.07 7.74
C ILE A 172 -16.23 -3.22 6.75
N LYS A 173 -17.42 -3.41 6.17
CA LYS A 173 -17.71 -4.50 5.22
C LYS A 173 -16.83 -4.45 3.95
N ILE A 174 -16.45 -3.24 3.52
CA ILE A 174 -15.56 -3.02 2.38
C ILE A 174 -14.08 -3.05 2.85
N GLY A 175 -13.79 -2.40 3.98
CA GLY A 175 -12.42 -2.21 4.46
C GLY A 175 -11.81 -3.46 5.07
N LEU A 176 -12.55 -4.20 5.88
CA LEU A 176 -12.03 -5.35 6.63
C LEU A 176 -11.48 -6.47 5.72
N PRO A 177 -12.18 -6.91 4.64
CA PRO A 177 -11.58 -7.90 3.74
C PRO A 177 -10.29 -7.41 3.08
N SER A 178 -10.26 -6.14 2.65
CA SER A 178 -9.05 -5.55 2.06
C SER A 178 -7.89 -5.50 3.06
N SER A 179 -8.15 -5.10 4.31
CA SER A 179 -7.14 -5.03 5.36
C SER A 179 -6.60 -6.41 5.71
N LEU A 180 -7.47 -7.42 5.87
CA LEU A 180 -7.07 -8.81 6.11
C LEU A 180 -6.22 -9.35 4.96
N GLY A 181 -6.62 -9.10 3.70
CA GLY A 181 -5.84 -9.50 2.54
C GLY A 181 -4.44 -8.88 2.51
N GLN A 182 -4.30 -7.61 2.88
CA GLN A 182 -3.01 -6.93 2.96
C GLN A 182 -2.15 -7.42 4.11
N SER A 183 -2.72 -7.58 5.31
CA SER A 183 -1.99 -8.07 6.49
C SER A 183 -1.47 -9.49 6.27
N LEU A 184 -2.31 -10.40 5.76
CA LEU A 184 -1.90 -11.75 5.42
C LEU A 184 -0.86 -11.76 4.29
N SER A 185 -0.93 -10.81 3.35
CA SER A 185 0.09 -10.68 2.32
C SER A 185 1.43 -10.22 2.90
N ALA A 186 1.44 -9.27 3.82
CA ALA A 186 2.67 -8.83 4.50
C ALA A 186 3.31 -9.97 5.27
N PHE A 187 2.51 -10.73 6.04
CA PHE A 187 2.99 -11.89 6.79
C PHE A 187 3.52 -13.00 5.86
N GLY A 188 2.83 -13.30 4.76
CA GLY A 188 3.30 -14.27 3.77
C GLY A 188 4.61 -13.86 3.10
N PHE A 189 4.84 -12.55 2.92
CA PHE A 189 6.11 -12.04 2.41
C PHE A 189 7.25 -12.24 3.44
N THR A 190 6.97 -12.10 4.73
CA THR A 190 7.95 -12.39 5.82
C THR A 190 8.34 -13.87 5.82
N VAL A 191 7.37 -14.78 5.63
CA VAL A 191 7.66 -16.22 5.52
C VAL A 191 8.51 -16.51 4.28
N LEU A 192 8.19 -15.89 3.14
CA LEU A 192 9.00 -16.02 1.92
C LEU A 192 10.43 -15.54 2.14
N GLN A 193 10.61 -14.42 2.85
CA GLN A 193 11.93 -13.91 3.24
C GLN A 193 12.71 -14.93 4.06
N GLY A 194 12.05 -15.65 4.98
CA GLY A 194 12.65 -16.76 5.73
C GLY A 194 13.18 -17.87 4.81
N ILE A 195 12.42 -18.25 3.76
CA ILE A 195 12.87 -19.23 2.77
C ILE A 195 14.09 -18.68 1.99
N VAL A 196 14.09 -17.40 1.60
CA VAL A 196 15.24 -16.77 0.92
C VAL A 196 16.48 -16.79 1.81
N ASN A 197 16.32 -16.49 3.10
CA ASN A 197 17.43 -16.43 4.06
C ASN A 197 18.15 -17.79 4.24
N SER A 198 17.46 -18.92 4.01
CA SER A 198 18.07 -20.25 4.11
C SER A 198 19.10 -20.56 3.00
N TYR A 199 19.15 -19.72 1.94
CA TYR A 199 20.09 -19.90 0.82
C TYR A 199 21.39 -19.06 0.92
N GLY A 200 21.61 -18.42 2.06
CA GLY A 200 22.85 -17.70 2.33
C GLY A 200 22.84 -16.22 1.93
N THR A 201 23.91 -15.54 2.28
CA THR A 201 24.01 -14.07 2.22
C THR A 201 23.97 -13.52 0.79
N ALA A 202 24.57 -14.22 -0.16
CA ALA A 202 24.61 -13.80 -1.57
C ALA A 202 23.18 -13.78 -2.19
N VAL A 203 22.37 -14.80 -1.90
CA VAL A 203 20.98 -14.87 -2.38
C VAL A 203 20.12 -13.80 -1.71
N VAL A 204 20.31 -13.57 -0.40
CA VAL A 204 19.61 -12.50 0.34
C VAL A 204 19.97 -11.14 -0.23
N ALA A 205 21.26 -10.88 -0.52
CA ALA A 205 21.71 -9.64 -1.11
C ALA A 205 21.12 -9.42 -2.51
N ALA A 206 21.14 -10.43 -3.38
CA ALA A 206 20.52 -10.40 -4.69
C ALA A 206 19.00 -10.12 -4.62
N PHE A 207 18.29 -10.77 -3.69
CA PHE A 207 16.88 -10.53 -3.44
C PHE A 207 16.60 -9.12 -2.93
N GLY A 208 17.45 -8.59 -2.05
CA GLY A 208 17.38 -7.22 -1.55
C GLY A 208 17.49 -6.17 -2.67
N VAL A 209 18.49 -6.32 -3.56
CA VAL A 209 18.64 -5.47 -4.76
C VAL A 209 17.42 -5.60 -5.67
N GLY A 210 16.97 -6.84 -5.93
CA GLY A 210 15.80 -7.11 -6.75
C GLY A 210 14.53 -6.44 -6.22
N ASN A 211 14.30 -6.51 -4.91
CA ASN A 211 13.16 -5.85 -4.28
C ASN A 211 13.21 -4.33 -4.37
N ARG A 212 14.38 -3.71 -4.20
CA ARG A 212 14.53 -2.26 -4.36
C ARG A 212 14.11 -1.80 -5.75
N ILE A 213 14.59 -2.48 -6.78
CA ILE A 213 14.28 -2.15 -8.18
C ILE A 213 12.80 -2.45 -8.48
N THR A 214 12.29 -3.60 -8.03
CA THR A 214 10.88 -3.95 -8.20
C THR A 214 9.95 -2.92 -7.55
N ASN A 215 10.30 -2.38 -6.38
CA ASN A 215 9.51 -1.36 -5.69
C ASN A 215 9.40 -0.07 -6.51
N ILE A 216 10.46 0.36 -7.20
CA ILE A 216 10.44 1.55 -8.07
C ILE A 216 9.35 1.41 -9.13
N PHE A 217 9.19 0.23 -9.73
CA PHE A 217 8.18 -0.03 -10.74
C PHE A 217 6.79 -0.36 -10.16
N SER A 218 6.74 -0.88 -8.94
CA SER A 218 5.48 -1.20 -8.25
C SER A 218 4.73 0.04 -7.77
N MET A 219 5.44 1.13 -7.43
CA MET A 219 4.81 2.38 -6.99
C MET A 219 3.88 3.01 -8.06
N PRO A 220 4.31 3.19 -9.33
CA PRO A 220 3.40 3.61 -10.38
C PRO A 220 2.21 2.67 -10.57
N ALA A 221 2.42 1.34 -10.49
CA ALA A 221 1.33 0.38 -10.62
C ALA A 221 0.25 0.56 -9.54
N GLN A 222 0.66 0.85 -8.30
CA GLN A 222 -0.27 1.19 -7.23
C GLN A 222 -1.00 2.51 -7.48
N GLY A 223 -0.32 3.52 -8.04
CA GLY A 223 -0.93 4.78 -8.48
C GLY A 223 -2.03 4.55 -9.53
N PHE A 224 -1.75 3.72 -10.53
CA PHE A 224 -2.75 3.32 -11.55
C PHE A 224 -3.94 2.58 -10.93
N ALA A 225 -3.70 1.68 -9.97
CA ALA A 225 -4.78 0.98 -9.27
C ALA A 225 -5.67 1.93 -8.47
N GLN A 226 -5.09 2.91 -7.79
CA GLN A 226 -5.84 3.91 -7.02
C GLN A 226 -6.65 4.83 -7.94
N ALA A 227 -6.06 5.29 -9.06
CA ALA A 227 -6.76 6.07 -10.07
C ALA A 227 -7.91 5.26 -10.69
N THR A 228 -7.67 3.98 -11.03
CA THR A 228 -8.70 3.06 -11.53
C THR A 228 -9.83 2.91 -10.51
N SER A 229 -9.51 2.73 -9.23
CA SER A 229 -10.51 2.60 -8.17
C SER A 229 -11.40 3.84 -8.07
N SER A 230 -10.81 5.03 -8.12
CA SER A 230 -11.54 6.30 -8.07
C SER A 230 -12.44 6.49 -9.32
N LEU A 231 -11.89 6.34 -10.51
CA LEU A 231 -12.62 6.55 -11.76
C LEU A 231 -13.73 5.51 -11.99
N VAL A 232 -13.47 4.24 -11.62
CA VAL A 232 -14.49 3.19 -11.63
C VAL A 232 -15.58 3.50 -10.62
N GLY A 233 -15.24 3.89 -9.39
CA GLY A 233 -16.22 4.28 -8.37
C GLY A 233 -17.11 5.43 -8.85
N GLN A 234 -16.52 6.48 -9.41
CA GLN A 234 -17.26 7.61 -9.98
C GLN A 234 -18.15 7.18 -11.17
N SER A 235 -17.65 6.34 -12.07
CA SER A 235 -18.41 5.85 -13.22
C SER A 235 -19.60 5.00 -12.80
N LEU A 236 -19.43 4.13 -11.81
CA LEU A 236 -20.51 3.32 -11.25
C LEU A 236 -21.52 4.17 -10.47
N GLY A 237 -21.05 5.17 -9.72
CA GLY A 237 -21.92 6.15 -9.08
C GLY A 237 -22.80 6.91 -10.08
N ALA A 238 -22.25 7.25 -11.22
CA ALA A 238 -22.98 7.87 -12.34
C ALA A 238 -23.82 6.88 -13.16
N LYS A 239 -23.88 5.59 -12.77
CA LYS A 239 -24.58 4.51 -13.49
C LYS A 239 -24.03 4.23 -14.91
N CYS A 240 -22.83 4.71 -15.25
CA CYS A 240 -22.17 4.53 -16.54
C CYS A 240 -21.23 3.30 -16.52
N LYS A 241 -21.76 2.11 -16.66
CA LYS A 241 -20.99 0.84 -16.64
C LYS A 241 -19.97 0.75 -17.77
N GLU A 242 -20.32 1.22 -18.97
CA GLU A 242 -19.43 1.23 -20.14
C GLU A 242 -18.15 2.04 -19.86
N ARG A 243 -18.31 3.23 -19.25
CA ARG A 243 -17.19 4.07 -18.85
C ARG A 243 -16.31 3.37 -17.82
N ALA A 244 -16.88 2.65 -16.85
CA ALA A 244 -16.12 1.88 -15.87
C ALA A 244 -15.26 0.80 -16.55
N VAL A 245 -15.82 0.06 -17.51
CA VAL A 245 -15.08 -0.96 -18.28
C VAL A 245 -13.97 -0.32 -19.12
N LEU A 246 -14.25 0.82 -19.76
CA LEU A 246 -13.26 1.54 -20.57
C LEU A 246 -12.08 2.02 -19.71
N VAL A 247 -12.34 2.58 -18.54
CA VAL A 247 -11.31 3.00 -17.58
C VAL A 247 -10.39 1.83 -17.23
N VAL A 248 -10.95 0.66 -16.92
CA VAL A 248 -10.14 -0.52 -16.55
C VAL A 248 -9.29 -0.99 -17.75
N LYS A 249 -9.84 -1.02 -18.94
CA LYS A 249 -9.09 -1.41 -20.16
C LYS A 249 -7.93 -0.44 -20.42
N GLN A 250 -8.19 0.87 -20.38
CA GLN A 250 -7.18 1.89 -20.62
C GLN A 250 -6.09 1.85 -19.54
N ALA A 251 -6.47 1.75 -18.27
CA ALA A 251 -5.51 1.66 -17.18
C ALA A 251 -4.65 0.39 -17.26
N ALA A 252 -5.26 -0.76 -17.60
CA ALA A 252 -4.53 -2.02 -17.75
C ALA A 252 -3.56 -1.97 -18.93
N PHE A 253 -3.96 -1.38 -20.06
CA PHE A 253 -3.10 -1.20 -21.22
C PHE A 253 -1.93 -0.23 -20.91
N SER A 254 -2.24 0.93 -20.32
CA SER A 254 -1.22 1.94 -20.00
C SER A 254 -0.17 1.41 -19.04
N ILE A 255 -0.59 0.71 -17.95
CA ILE A 255 0.36 0.13 -17.01
C ILE A 255 1.15 -1.02 -17.62
N PHE A 256 0.51 -1.84 -18.45
CA PHE A 256 1.19 -2.92 -19.18
C PHE A 256 2.33 -2.36 -20.02
N VAL A 257 2.07 -1.33 -20.83
CA VAL A 257 3.10 -0.68 -21.67
C VAL A 257 4.20 -0.07 -20.81
N PHE A 258 3.83 0.72 -19.79
CA PHE A 258 4.79 1.39 -18.92
C PHE A 258 5.71 0.41 -18.20
N ILE A 259 5.14 -0.64 -17.58
CA ILE A 259 5.92 -1.65 -16.85
C ILE A 259 6.73 -2.52 -17.80
N THR A 260 6.20 -2.84 -18.99
CA THR A 260 6.95 -3.62 -19.98
C THR A 260 8.21 -2.88 -20.43
N ILE A 261 8.13 -1.58 -20.69
CA ILE A 261 9.30 -0.76 -21.03
C ILE A 261 10.32 -0.79 -19.89
N GLY A 262 9.89 -0.50 -18.66
CA GLY A 262 10.78 -0.48 -17.50
C GLY A 262 11.38 -1.85 -17.18
N MET A 263 10.58 -2.91 -17.25
CA MET A 263 11.07 -4.28 -16.97
C MET A 263 11.93 -4.85 -18.10
N SER A 264 11.78 -4.40 -19.34
CA SER A 264 12.70 -4.73 -20.42
C SER A 264 14.11 -4.23 -20.13
N LEU A 265 14.25 -3.03 -19.57
CA LEU A 265 15.54 -2.52 -19.12
C LEU A 265 16.19 -3.43 -18.06
N THR A 266 15.41 -3.86 -17.07
CA THR A 266 15.92 -4.75 -16.02
C THR A 266 16.22 -6.17 -16.54
N PHE A 267 15.46 -6.64 -17.53
CA PHE A 267 15.69 -7.94 -18.17
C PHE A 267 17.02 -7.98 -18.94
N PHE A 268 17.31 -6.96 -19.75
CA PHE A 268 18.51 -6.92 -20.57
C PHE A 268 19.74 -6.43 -19.80
N TYR A 269 19.58 -5.47 -18.91
CA TYR A 269 20.67 -4.84 -18.16
C TYR A 269 20.76 -5.29 -16.70
N GLY A 270 20.13 -6.40 -16.32
CA GLY A 270 20.12 -6.92 -14.95
C GLY A 270 21.50 -7.07 -14.33
N HIS A 271 22.50 -7.51 -15.11
CA HIS A 271 23.90 -7.56 -14.68
C HIS A 271 24.41 -6.19 -14.20
N SER A 272 24.21 -5.16 -14.98
CA SER A 272 24.67 -3.80 -14.67
C SER A 272 23.94 -3.22 -13.45
N PHE A 273 22.64 -3.51 -13.32
CA PHE A 273 21.88 -3.09 -12.15
C PHE A 273 22.38 -3.74 -10.86
N VAL A 274 22.65 -5.06 -10.86
CA VAL A 274 23.19 -5.70 -9.65
C VAL A 274 24.58 -5.18 -9.34
N LYS A 275 25.46 -5.11 -10.34
CA LYS A 275 26.84 -4.61 -10.19
C LYS A 275 26.92 -3.19 -9.66
N PHE A 276 25.93 -2.33 -9.98
CA PHE A 276 25.85 -0.96 -9.47
C PHE A 276 25.69 -0.91 -7.96
N PHE A 277 24.94 -1.87 -7.38
CA PHE A 277 24.71 -1.92 -5.94
C PHE A 277 25.74 -2.77 -5.21
N ILE A 278 26.14 -3.92 -5.80
CA ILE A 278 27.02 -4.91 -5.16
C ILE A 278 27.93 -5.51 -6.22
N ASN A 279 29.24 -5.33 -6.05
CA ASN A 279 30.25 -5.87 -6.96
C ASN A 279 30.79 -7.21 -6.44
N ASP A 280 29.90 -8.20 -6.30
CA ASP A 280 30.22 -9.57 -5.89
C ASP A 280 29.75 -10.54 -6.99
N PRO A 281 30.63 -11.42 -7.52
CA PRO A 281 30.27 -12.33 -8.61
C PRO A 281 29.11 -13.28 -8.29
N GLU A 282 29.03 -13.76 -7.06
CA GLU A 282 27.97 -14.68 -6.63
C GLU A 282 26.63 -13.97 -6.54
N VAL A 283 26.61 -12.77 -5.98
CA VAL A 283 25.42 -11.91 -5.92
C VAL A 283 24.92 -11.54 -7.32
N ILE A 284 25.86 -11.21 -8.22
CA ILE A 284 25.56 -10.88 -9.62
C ILE A 284 24.94 -12.09 -10.32
N HIS A 285 25.49 -13.29 -10.13
CA HIS A 285 24.97 -14.52 -10.74
C HIS A 285 23.51 -14.76 -10.35
N HIS A 286 23.19 -14.75 -9.05
CA HIS A 286 21.82 -14.93 -8.56
C HIS A 286 20.89 -13.78 -8.97
N GLY A 287 21.40 -12.55 -9.02
CA GLY A 287 20.66 -11.36 -9.41
C GLY A 287 20.23 -11.37 -10.88
N ILE A 288 21.05 -11.86 -11.79
CA ILE A 288 20.71 -11.97 -13.22
C ILE A 288 19.49 -12.88 -13.41
N TYR A 289 19.49 -14.07 -12.80
CA TYR A 289 18.34 -15.00 -12.87
C TYR A 289 17.09 -14.39 -12.23
N LEU A 290 17.26 -13.75 -11.07
CA LEU A 290 16.15 -13.04 -10.41
C LEU A 290 15.55 -11.99 -11.35
N PHE A 291 16.37 -11.11 -11.95
CA PHE A 291 15.85 -10.06 -12.82
C PHE A 291 15.17 -10.62 -14.08
N ARG A 292 15.72 -11.64 -14.70
CA ARG A 292 15.09 -12.27 -15.87
C ARG A 292 13.70 -12.83 -15.58
N ILE A 293 13.55 -13.55 -14.47
CA ILE A 293 12.26 -14.16 -14.09
C ILE A 293 11.31 -13.08 -13.54
N ASN A 294 11.83 -12.19 -12.67
CA ASN A 294 11.01 -11.20 -11.98
C ASN A 294 10.50 -10.10 -12.92
N SER A 295 11.25 -9.75 -13.97
CA SER A 295 10.79 -8.76 -14.96
C SER A 295 9.45 -9.16 -15.59
N ILE A 296 9.30 -10.42 -15.96
CA ILE A 296 8.04 -10.93 -16.51
C ILE A 296 6.96 -11.03 -15.40
N SER A 297 7.37 -11.44 -14.20
CA SER A 297 6.50 -11.55 -13.03
C SER A 297 5.85 -10.22 -12.65
N VAL A 298 6.63 -9.13 -12.68
CA VAL A 298 6.15 -7.78 -12.30
C VAL A 298 5.15 -7.22 -13.31
N ILE A 299 5.28 -7.55 -14.60
CA ILE A 299 4.29 -7.18 -15.63
C ILE A 299 2.92 -7.80 -15.29
N ALA A 300 2.88 -9.11 -14.99
CA ALA A 300 1.65 -9.79 -14.59
C ALA A 300 1.07 -9.21 -13.30
N PHE A 301 1.93 -8.90 -12.32
CA PHE A 301 1.52 -8.27 -11.06
C PHE A 301 0.94 -6.87 -11.26
N ALA A 302 1.51 -6.05 -12.14
CA ALA A 302 1.02 -4.71 -12.42
C ALA A 302 -0.40 -4.72 -13.01
N VAL A 303 -0.66 -5.62 -13.96
CA VAL A 303 -2.02 -5.83 -14.50
C VAL A 303 -2.99 -6.30 -13.42
N PHE A 304 -2.57 -7.26 -12.59
CA PHE A 304 -3.36 -7.71 -11.44
C PHE A 304 -3.68 -6.56 -10.48
N THR A 305 -2.74 -5.65 -10.24
CA THR A 305 -2.95 -4.49 -9.36
C THR A 305 -4.04 -3.55 -9.88
N VAL A 306 -4.11 -3.31 -11.21
CA VAL A 306 -5.21 -2.55 -11.83
C VAL A 306 -6.55 -3.29 -11.71
N ILE A 307 -6.56 -4.60 -11.87
CA ILE A 307 -7.76 -5.42 -11.66
C ILE A 307 -8.27 -5.28 -10.20
N THR A 308 -7.37 -5.30 -9.23
CA THR A 308 -7.76 -5.07 -7.83
C THR A 308 -8.32 -3.67 -7.61
N GLY A 309 -7.79 -2.65 -8.30
CA GLY A 309 -8.34 -1.29 -8.32
C GLY A 309 -9.79 -1.24 -8.86
N ALA A 310 -10.08 -2.01 -9.90
CA ALA A 310 -11.44 -2.11 -10.45
C ALA A 310 -12.42 -2.72 -9.44
N PHE A 311 -12.07 -3.83 -8.81
CA PHE A 311 -12.88 -4.44 -7.74
C PHE A 311 -13.07 -3.50 -6.55
N GLN A 312 -12.02 -2.78 -6.17
CA GLN A 312 -12.07 -1.80 -5.09
C GLN A 312 -13.03 -0.66 -5.43
N GLY A 313 -12.96 -0.08 -6.63
CA GLY A 313 -13.88 0.96 -7.10
C GLY A 313 -15.33 0.50 -7.14
N GLY A 314 -15.58 -0.76 -7.50
CA GLY A 314 -16.89 -1.42 -7.41
C GLY A 314 -17.33 -1.77 -5.98
N GLY A 315 -16.44 -1.67 -4.99
CA GLY A 315 -16.70 -2.08 -3.60
C GLY A 315 -16.72 -3.59 -3.36
N ASP A 316 -16.36 -4.38 -4.37
CA ASP A 316 -16.28 -5.84 -4.26
C ASP A 316 -14.87 -6.26 -3.78
N THR A 317 -14.61 -6.13 -2.48
CA THR A 317 -13.29 -6.37 -1.89
C THR A 317 -13.02 -7.82 -1.51
N LYS A 318 -14.05 -8.67 -1.45
CA LYS A 318 -13.89 -10.10 -1.13
C LYS A 318 -13.00 -10.86 -2.14
N PRO A 319 -13.18 -10.69 -3.47
CA PRO A 319 -12.26 -11.30 -4.44
C PRO A 319 -10.82 -10.84 -4.28
N ILE A 320 -10.60 -9.56 -3.91
CA ILE A 320 -9.26 -9.03 -3.68
C ILE A 320 -8.58 -9.77 -2.53
N MET A 321 -9.28 -9.92 -1.40
CA MET A 321 -8.79 -10.67 -0.25
C MET A 321 -8.43 -12.11 -0.64
N PHE A 322 -9.37 -12.81 -1.29
CA PHE A 322 -9.15 -14.20 -1.69
C PHE A 322 -7.96 -14.36 -2.65
N LEU A 323 -7.87 -13.52 -3.68
CA LEU A 323 -6.78 -13.59 -4.65
C LEU A 323 -5.42 -13.24 -4.02
N ASN A 324 -5.36 -12.31 -3.08
CA ASN A 324 -4.13 -12.00 -2.36
C ASN A 324 -3.68 -13.13 -1.43
N ILE A 325 -4.61 -13.76 -0.72
CA ILE A 325 -4.33 -14.94 0.13
C ILE A 325 -3.87 -16.10 -0.74
N LEU A 326 -4.60 -16.39 -1.82
CA LEU A 326 -4.25 -17.46 -2.76
C LEU A 326 -2.86 -17.22 -3.36
N ARG A 327 -2.55 -15.97 -3.75
CA ARG A 327 -1.26 -15.61 -4.34
C ARG A 327 -0.09 -15.96 -3.43
N LEU A 328 -0.17 -15.60 -2.14
CA LEU A 328 0.94 -15.77 -1.21
C LEU A 328 0.89 -17.10 -0.50
N TRP A 329 -0.21 -17.41 0.15
CA TRP A 329 -0.33 -18.59 0.98
C TRP A 329 -0.70 -19.85 0.21
N GLY A 330 -1.57 -19.73 -0.81
CA GLY A 330 -1.98 -20.87 -1.62
C GLY A 330 -0.98 -21.26 -2.70
N LEU A 331 -0.21 -20.29 -3.21
CA LEU A 331 0.69 -20.55 -4.35
C LEU A 331 2.15 -20.23 -4.01
N ARG A 332 2.49 -18.97 -3.68
CA ARG A 332 3.88 -18.53 -3.63
C ARG A 332 4.70 -19.25 -2.56
N VAL A 333 4.24 -19.27 -1.31
CA VAL A 333 4.98 -19.91 -0.21
C VAL A 333 5.11 -21.42 -0.42
N PRO A 334 4.04 -22.18 -0.72
CA PRO A 334 4.15 -23.60 -0.97
C PRO A 334 5.01 -23.92 -2.19
N LEU A 335 4.84 -23.22 -3.31
CA LEU A 335 5.64 -23.44 -4.51
C LEU A 335 7.10 -23.03 -4.30
N ALA A 336 7.38 -21.95 -3.57
CA ALA A 336 8.75 -21.56 -3.25
C ALA A 336 9.45 -22.66 -2.47
N TYR A 337 8.82 -23.23 -1.44
CA TYR A 337 9.39 -24.34 -0.67
C TYR A 337 9.56 -25.61 -1.54
N LEU A 338 8.52 -26.00 -2.26
CA LEU A 338 8.52 -27.19 -3.12
C LEU A 338 9.61 -27.11 -4.21
N LEU A 339 9.63 -26.03 -5.00
CA LEU A 339 10.56 -25.90 -6.11
C LEU A 339 12.01 -25.71 -5.62
N SER A 340 12.22 -24.93 -4.55
CA SER A 340 13.56 -24.62 -4.10
C SER A 340 14.18 -25.75 -3.29
N HIS A 341 13.47 -26.36 -2.34
CA HIS A 341 14.00 -27.39 -1.44
C HIS A 341 13.73 -28.81 -1.98
N THR A 342 12.47 -29.13 -2.31
CA THR A 342 12.09 -30.51 -2.65
C THR A 342 12.56 -30.90 -4.06
N MET A 343 12.42 -29.99 -5.04
CA MET A 343 12.88 -30.23 -6.42
C MET A 343 14.34 -29.84 -6.65
N GLY A 344 15.00 -29.23 -5.68
CA GLY A 344 16.42 -28.89 -5.74
C GLY A 344 16.77 -27.76 -6.71
N TRP A 345 15.81 -26.93 -7.13
CA TRP A 345 16.10 -25.80 -8.04
C TRP A 345 16.78 -24.64 -7.33
N GLY A 346 16.96 -24.72 -6.01
CA GLY A 346 17.58 -23.67 -5.22
C GLY A 346 16.88 -22.31 -5.34
N PRO A 347 17.59 -21.19 -5.35
CA PRO A 347 16.99 -19.85 -5.40
C PRO A 347 16.12 -19.60 -6.64
N ILE A 348 16.41 -20.24 -7.77
CA ILE A 348 15.62 -20.14 -9.02
C ILE A 348 14.18 -20.64 -8.77
N GLY A 349 14.01 -21.66 -7.93
CA GLY A 349 12.70 -22.17 -7.54
C GLY A 349 11.84 -21.11 -6.85
N ILE A 350 12.45 -20.25 -6.01
CA ILE A 350 11.75 -19.14 -5.33
C ILE A 350 11.28 -18.10 -6.37
N TRP A 351 12.17 -17.72 -7.29
CA TRP A 351 11.84 -16.75 -8.34
C TRP A 351 10.73 -17.27 -9.26
N SER A 352 10.79 -18.57 -9.60
CA SER A 352 9.76 -19.23 -10.41
C SER A 352 8.41 -19.29 -9.69
N ALA A 353 8.38 -19.51 -8.37
CA ALA A 353 7.16 -19.46 -7.57
C ALA A 353 6.56 -18.04 -7.52
N MET A 354 7.40 -17.01 -7.46
CA MET A 354 6.94 -15.61 -7.55
C MET A 354 6.28 -15.31 -8.90
N PHE A 355 6.90 -15.74 -9.99
CA PHE A 355 6.34 -15.60 -11.34
C PHE A 355 5.02 -16.34 -11.48
N THR A 356 5.01 -17.62 -11.16
CA THR A 356 3.82 -18.50 -11.32
C THR A 356 2.64 -17.98 -10.48
N SER A 357 2.89 -17.56 -9.24
CA SER A 357 1.84 -17.03 -8.37
C SER A 357 1.24 -15.73 -8.90
N ASN A 358 2.06 -14.81 -9.42
CA ASN A 358 1.58 -13.55 -10.00
C ASN A 358 0.79 -13.79 -11.29
N LEU A 359 1.26 -14.69 -12.14
CA LEU A 359 0.60 -15.04 -13.40
C LEU A 359 -0.77 -15.68 -13.15
N ILE A 360 -0.84 -16.68 -12.27
CA ILE A 360 -2.11 -17.39 -11.94
C ILE A 360 -3.14 -16.39 -11.40
N VAL A 361 -2.78 -15.53 -10.44
CA VAL A 361 -3.76 -14.58 -9.89
C VAL A 361 -4.15 -13.48 -10.86
N ALA A 362 -3.26 -13.07 -11.78
CA ALA A 362 -3.62 -12.15 -12.86
C ALA A 362 -4.65 -12.77 -13.80
N ILE A 363 -4.46 -14.04 -14.18
CA ILE A 363 -5.40 -14.79 -15.00
C ILE A 363 -6.75 -14.98 -14.28
N LEU A 364 -6.73 -15.45 -13.03
CA LEU A 364 -7.94 -15.63 -12.23
C LEU A 364 -8.67 -14.30 -12.00
N GLY A 365 -7.92 -13.24 -11.69
CA GLY A 365 -8.46 -11.90 -11.55
C GLY A 365 -9.12 -11.39 -12.82
N PHE A 366 -8.51 -11.62 -13.98
CA PHE A 366 -9.08 -11.28 -15.28
C PHE A 366 -10.39 -12.03 -15.57
N PHE A 367 -10.43 -13.34 -15.33
CA PHE A 367 -11.67 -14.12 -15.49
C PHE A 367 -12.78 -13.67 -14.54
N HIS A 368 -12.41 -13.35 -13.30
CA HIS A 368 -13.37 -12.82 -12.33
C HIS A 368 -13.88 -11.43 -12.73
N LEU A 369 -13.00 -10.55 -13.25
CA LEU A 369 -13.35 -9.25 -13.78
C LEU A 369 -14.35 -9.37 -14.95
N LYS A 370 -14.10 -10.32 -15.89
CA LYS A 370 -14.96 -10.57 -17.06
C LYS A 370 -16.38 -11.01 -16.67
N ARG A 371 -16.57 -11.66 -15.50
CA ARG A 371 -17.90 -12.02 -14.99
C ARG A 371 -18.79 -10.82 -14.65
N GLY A 372 -18.25 -9.61 -14.57
CA GLY A 372 -18.99 -8.36 -14.44
C GLY A 372 -19.69 -8.13 -13.09
N ARG A 373 -19.50 -9.01 -12.09
CA ARG A 373 -20.15 -8.87 -10.77
C ARG A 373 -19.79 -7.57 -10.05
N TRP A 374 -18.59 -7.06 -10.25
CA TRP A 374 -18.09 -5.80 -9.70
C TRP A 374 -18.84 -4.56 -10.21
N LEU A 375 -19.52 -4.67 -11.37
CA LEU A 375 -20.31 -3.58 -11.97
C LEU A 375 -21.68 -3.37 -11.30
N VAL A 376 -22.12 -4.26 -10.44
CA VAL A 376 -23.51 -4.30 -9.93
C VAL A 376 -23.59 -4.22 -8.41
N LYS A 377 -22.48 -4.44 -7.67
CA LYS A 377 -22.54 -4.88 -6.27
C LYS A 377 -22.84 -3.81 -5.22
N ILE A 378 -22.78 -2.52 -5.53
CA ILE A 378 -23.20 -1.50 -4.56
C ILE A 378 -24.17 -0.52 -5.21
N ASP A 379 -25.45 -0.81 -5.05
CA ASP A 379 -26.46 0.22 -5.04
C ASP A 379 -26.57 0.71 -3.58
N PRO A 380 -26.12 1.94 -3.26
CA PRO A 380 -26.19 2.47 -1.91
C PRO A 380 -27.61 2.56 -1.36
N ASP A 381 -28.61 2.43 -2.22
CA ASP A 381 -30.03 2.59 -1.89
C ASP A 381 -30.76 1.22 -1.75
N LYS A 382 -30.03 0.09 -1.89
CA LYS A 382 -30.62 -1.26 -1.85
C LYS A 382 -30.08 -2.18 -0.74
N ILE A 383 -29.49 -1.63 0.32
CA ILE A 383 -29.10 -2.42 1.50
C ILE A 383 -29.67 -1.79 2.76
#